data_0d03d1f04d8a5acfcb96e98c32b62cc3
#
_entry.id   0d03d1f04d8a5acfcb96e98c32b62cc3
#
_cell.length_a   1.000
_cell.length_b   1.000
_cell.length_c   1.000
_cell.angle_alpha   90.00
_cell.angle_beta   90.00
_cell.angle_gamma   90.00
#
_symmetry.space_group_name_H-M   'P 1'
#
loop_
_entity.id
_entity.type
_entity.pdbx_description
1 polymer ?
#
loop_
_entity_poly.entity_id
_entity_poly.type
_entity_poly.pdbx_seq_one_letter_code
_entity_poly.pdbx_strand_id
1 'polypeptide(L)'
;MSIHTNDVFDYLDTHPVCLHDGDFQSLLEMLHYIYSASNPIDSDAIREGFRCLGPILDRLPGEESETLFSLTCGLCHAHELAGFSHGLTVGMHLMTEVNALP
;
A
#
# COMPACT_ATOMS: atom_id res chain seq x y z
N MET A 1 13.48 -6.01 6.43
CA MET A 1 14.41 -5.19 5.66
C MET A 1 13.70 -3.93 5.19
N SER A 2 14.25 -2.78 5.48
CA SER A 2 13.68 -1.52 5.00
C SER A 2 14.18 -1.21 3.59
N ILE A 3 13.35 -0.51 2.82
CA ILE A 3 13.73 -0.05 1.50
C ILE A 3 14.70 1.12 1.65
N HIS A 4 15.73 1.15 0.83
CA HIS A 4 16.72 2.24 0.83
C HIS A 4 16.35 3.28 -0.22
N THR A 5 16.78 4.52 0.00
CA THR A 5 16.56 5.61 -0.95
C THR A 5 17.09 5.27 -2.33
N ASN A 6 18.25 4.60 -2.40
CA ASN A 6 18.83 4.18 -3.69
C ASN A 6 17.95 3.19 -4.44
N ASP A 7 17.24 2.32 -3.74
CA ASP A 7 16.34 1.36 -4.38
C ASP A 7 15.19 2.07 -5.09
N VAL A 8 14.67 3.13 -4.49
CA VAL A 8 13.61 3.95 -5.09
C VAL A 8 14.15 4.68 -6.32
N PHE A 9 15.32 5.30 -6.22
CA PHE A 9 15.93 6.00 -7.35
C PHE A 9 16.29 5.05 -8.48
N ASP A 10 16.83 3.89 -8.19
CA ASP A 10 17.16 2.87 -9.19
C ASP A 10 15.89 2.41 -9.91
N TYR A 11 14.80 2.21 -9.18
CA TYR A 11 13.53 1.86 -9.78
C TYR A 11 13.03 2.95 -10.71
N LEU A 12 13.07 4.21 -10.27
CA LEU A 12 12.60 5.34 -11.06
C LEU A 12 13.47 5.54 -12.32
N ASP A 13 14.77 5.29 -12.23
CA ASP A 13 15.68 5.37 -13.37
C ASP A 13 15.37 4.32 -14.43
N THR A 14 15.00 3.11 -14.01
CA THR A 14 14.66 2.01 -14.92
C THR A 14 13.22 2.02 -15.37
N HIS A 15 12.36 2.78 -14.68
CA HIS A 15 10.93 2.92 -14.98
C HIS A 15 10.59 4.40 -15.11
N PRO A 16 11.03 5.07 -16.18
CA PRO A 16 10.79 6.50 -16.34
C PRO A 16 9.30 6.81 -16.35
N VAL A 17 8.94 7.82 -15.58
CA VAL A 17 7.55 8.27 -15.44
C VAL A 17 7.36 9.53 -16.28
N CYS A 18 6.42 9.46 -17.21
CA CYS A 18 5.95 10.67 -17.89
C CYS A 18 4.88 11.30 -17.02
N LEU A 19 5.11 12.52 -16.57
CA LEU A 19 4.18 13.22 -15.69
C LEU A 19 3.04 13.80 -16.51
N HIS A 20 1.94 13.06 -16.59
CA HIS A 20 0.66 13.51 -17.14
C HIS A 20 -0.35 13.63 -16.00
N ASP A 21 -1.53 14.15 -16.30
CA ASP A 21 -2.63 14.18 -15.34
C ASP A 21 -2.97 12.76 -14.90
N GLY A 22 -2.85 12.47 -13.63
CA GLY A 22 -3.05 11.14 -13.06
C GLY A 22 -1.76 10.36 -12.77
N ASP A 23 -0.63 10.75 -13.35
CA ASP A 23 0.65 10.05 -13.12
C ASP A 23 1.15 10.21 -11.69
N PHE A 24 0.75 11.28 -11.01
CA PHE A 24 1.05 11.45 -9.59
C PHE A 24 0.48 10.29 -8.78
N GLN A 25 -0.76 9.87 -9.10
CA GLN A 25 -1.37 8.72 -8.45
C GLN A 25 -0.60 7.44 -8.77
N SER A 26 -0.17 7.28 -10.03
CA SER A 26 0.64 6.14 -10.45
C SER A 26 1.99 6.12 -9.74
N LEU A 27 2.60 7.26 -9.50
CA LEU A 27 3.87 7.35 -8.76
C LEU A 27 3.69 6.88 -7.32
N LEU A 28 2.62 7.31 -6.65
CA LEU A 28 2.31 6.85 -5.29
C LEU A 28 2.08 5.34 -5.25
N GLU A 29 1.38 4.81 -6.23
CA GLU A 29 1.15 3.37 -6.34
C GLU A 29 2.46 2.61 -6.57
N MET A 30 3.36 3.15 -7.39
CA MET A 30 4.67 2.55 -7.61
C MET A 30 5.51 2.52 -6.34
N LEU A 31 5.54 3.62 -5.60
CA LEU A 31 6.26 3.68 -4.33
C LEU A 31 5.69 2.69 -3.31
N HIS A 32 4.38 2.61 -3.24
CA HIS A 32 3.71 1.65 -2.37
C HIS A 32 4.06 0.20 -2.77
N TYR A 33 4.04 -0.10 -4.06
CA TYR A 33 4.40 -1.41 -4.58
C TYR A 33 5.83 -1.79 -4.21
N ILE A 34 6.78 -0.88 -4.43
CA ILE A 34 8.20 -1.11 -4.11
C ILE A 34 8.36 -1.39 -2.61
N TYR A 35 7.74 -0.57 -1.78
CA TYR A 35 7.81 -0.73 -0.34
C TYR A 35 7.22 -2.07 0.10
N SER A 36 6.02 -2.40 -0.38
CA SER A 36 5.32 -3.63 -0.01
C SER A 36 6.05 -4.88 -0.46
N ALA A 37 6.72 -4.83 -1.61
CA ALA A 37 7.48 -5.97 -2.12
C ALA A 37 8.69 -6.29 -1.25
N SER A 38 9.29 -5.27 -0.62
CA SER A 38 10.48 -5.44 0.22
C SER A 38 10.15 -5.57 1.71
N ASN A 39 8.96 -5.12 2.12
CA ASN A 39 8.57 -5.06 3.53
C ASN A 39 7.19 -5.68 3.70
N PRO A 40 7.11 -6.90 4.25
CA PRO A 40 5.81 -7.49 4.53
C PRO A 40 5.00 -6.58 5.47
N ILE A 41 3.80 -6.23 5.04
CA ILE A 41 2.94 -5.30 5.78
C ILE A 41 1.84 -6.01 6.55
N ASP A 42 1.58 -7.28 6.22
CA ASP A 42 0.56 -8.06 6.91
C ASP A 42 1.06 -8.46 8.29
N SER A 43 0.46 -7.90 9.31
CA SER A 43 0.68 -8.30 10.69
C SER A 43 0.00 -9.63 10.98
N ASP A 44 0.32 -10.22 12.13
CA ASP A 44 -0.35 -11.44 12.59
C ASP A 44 -1.86 -11.22 12.76
N ALA A 45 -2.27 -10.03 13.17
CA ALA A 45 -3.68 -9.67 13.31
C ALA A 45 -4.40 -9.68 11.95
N ILE A 46 -3.75 -9.19 10.91
CA ILE A 46 -4.31 -9.19 9.54
C ILE A 46 -4.46 -10.62 9.03
N ARG A 47 -3.42 -11.43 9.18
CA ARG A 47 -3.45 -12.85 8.79
C ARG A 47 -4.53 -13.61 9.53
N GLU A 48 -4.65 -13.36 10.83
CA GLU A 48 -5.69 -13.99 11.65
C GLU A 48 -7.09 -13.59 11.19
N GLY A 49 -7.28 -12.32 10.83
CA GLY A 49 -8.54 -11.85 10.28
C GLY A 49 -8.94 -12.58 9.02
N PHE A 50 -8.02 -12.75 8.08
CA PHE A 50 -8.27 -13.51 6.86
C PHE A 50 -8.54 -14.98 7.14
N ARG A 51 -7.82 -15.57 8.10
CA ARG A 51 -8.04 -16.95 8.50
C ARG A 51 -9.44 -17.17 9.08
N CYS A 52 -9.94 -16.21 9.84
CA CYS A 52 -11.29 -16.27 10.39
C CYS A 52 -12.37 -16.01 9.34
N LEU A 53 -12.06 -15.25 8.30
CA LEU A 53 -12.98 -14.95 7.22
C LEU A 53 -13.31 -16.17 6.37
N GLY A 54 -12.33 -17.04 6.15
CA GLY A 54 -12.48 -18.21 5.29
C GLY A 54 -13.70 -19.08 5.60
N PRO A 55 -13.89 -19.55 6.85
CA PRO A 55 -15.05 -20.37 7.20
C PRO A 55 -16.40 -19.66 6.99
N ILE A 56 -16.44 -18.35 7.14
CA ILE A 56 -17.64 -17.55 6.90
C ILE A 56 -17.95 -17.51 5.40
N LEU A 57 -16.93 -17.29 4.58
CA LEU A 57 -17.08 -17.30 3.13
C LEU A 57 -17.54 -18.67 2.61
N ASP A 58 -17.07 -19.74 3.22
CA ASP A 58 -17.43 -21.12 2.82
C ASP A 58 -18.90 -21.44 3.04
N ARG A 59 -19.58 -20.67 3.88
CA ARG A 59 -21.03 -20.81 4.14
C ARG A 59 -21.90 -20.08 3.14
N LEU A 60 -21.32 -19.22 2.30
CA LEU A 60 -22.04 -18.44 1.32
C LEU A 60 -22.09 -19.19 -0.02
N PRO A 61 -23.13 -18.94 -0.87
CA PRO A 61 -23.10 -19.40 -2.24
C PRO A 61 -21.84 -18.94 -2.94
N GLY A 62 -21.28 -19.76 -3.87
CA GLY A 62 -19.98 -19.50 -4.48
C GLY A 62 -19.84 -18.11 -5.09
N GLU A 63 -20.89 -17.63 -5.76
CA GLU A 63 -20.86 -16.30 -6.37
C GLU A 63 -20.79 -15.18 -5.32
N GLU A 64 -21.56 -15.29 -4.26
CA GLU A 64 -21.53 -14.31 -3.16
C GLU A 64 -20.21 -14.37 -2.40
N SER A 65 -19.69 -15.57 -2.20
CA SER A 65 -18.41 -15.79 -1.55
C SER A 65 -17.28 -15.10 -2.32
N GLU A 66 -17.22 -15.29 -3.64
CA GLU A 66 -16.21 -14.68 -4.49
C GLU A 66 -16.35 -13.16 -4.51
N THR A 67 -17.57 -12.65 -4.59
CA THR A 67 -17.82 -11.21 -4.58
C THR A 67 -17.38 -10.59 -3.26
N LEU A 68 -17.74 -11.19 -2.15
CA LEU A 68 -17.38 -10.68 -0.83
C LEU A 68 -15.86 -10.71 -0.60
N PHE A 69 -15.20 -11.79 -1.00
CA PHE A 69 -13.75 -11.90 -0.89
C PHE A 69 -13.07 -10.83 -1.74
N SER A 70 -13.52 -10.64 -2.96
CA SER A 70 -12.99 -9.65 -3.88
C SER A 70 -13.15 -8.23 -3.35
N LEU A 71 -14.33 -7.91 -2.81
CA LEU A 71 -14.58 -6.60 -2.18
C LEU A 71 -13.71 -6.39 -0.95
N THR A 72 -13.52 -7.43 -0.14
CA THR A 72 -12.68 -7.36 1.05
C THR A 72 -11.23 -7.07 0.67
N CYS A 73 -10.68 -7.80 -0.30
CA CYS A 73 -9.32 -7.58 -0.77
C CYS A 73 -9.15 -6.19 -1.38
N GLY A 74 -10.12 -5.74 -2.18
CA GLY A 74 -10.10 -4.41 -2.77
C GLY A 74 -10.13 -3.31 -1.71
N LEU A 75 -10.95 -3.48 -0.69
CA LEU A 75 -11.03 -2.52 0.41
C LEU A 75 -9.73 -2.48 1.22
N CYS A 76 -9.14 -3.64 1.50
CA CYS A 76 -7.85 -3.72 2.17
C CYS A 76 -6.77 -2.99 1.37
N HIS A 77 -6.72 -3.23 0.05
CA HIS A 77 -5.75 -2.56 -0.81
C HIS A 77 -5.96 -1.04 -0.82
N ALA A 78 -7.21 -0.58 -0.91
CA ALA A 78 -7.52 0.85 -0.88
C ALA A 78 -7.09 1.50 0.44
N HIS A 79 -7.34 0.84 1.57
CA HIS A 79 -6.91 1.33 2.87
C HIS A 79 -5.40 1.35 3.03
N GLU A 80 -4.73 0.33 2.53
CA GLU A 80 -3.27 0.26 2.50
C GLU A 80 -2.67 1.44 1.74
N LEU A 81 -3.15 1.67 0.54
CA LEU A 81 -2.67 2.77 -0.30
C LEU A 81 -2.96 4.12 0.33
N ALA A 82 -4.17 4.29 0.87
CA ALA A 82 -4.54 5.52 1.58
C ALA A 82 -3.63 5.76 2.80
N GLY A 83 -3.39 4.71 3.59
CA GLY A 83 -2.50 4.81 4.75
C GLY A 83 -1.07 5.17 4.37
N PHE A 84 -0.56 4.55 3.31
CA PHE A 84 0.77 4.86 2.78
C PHE A 84 0.86 6.33 2.33
N SER A 85 -0.13 6.80 1.58
CA SER A 85 -0.17 8.18 1.07
C SER A 85 -0.25 9.20 2.21
N HIS A 86 -1.10 8.94 3.18
CA HIS A 86 -1.25 9.81 4.36
C HIS A 86 0.02 9.81 5.21
N GLY A 87 0.61 8.63 5.42
CA GLY A 87 1.86 8.50 6.17
C GLY A 87 3.00 9.25 5.52
N LEU A 88 3.11 9.15 4.19
CA LEU A 88 4.11 9.88 3.42
C LEU A 88 3.93 11.39 3.57
N THR A 89 2.69 11.87 3.46
CA THR A 89 2.36 13.29 3.61
C THR A 89 2.73 13.79 5.00
N VAL A 90 2.33 13.07 6.05
CA VAL A 90 2.66 13.42 7.43
C VAL A 90 4.18 13.41 7.63
N GLY A 91 4.87 12.41 7.10
CA GLY A 91 6.32 12.33 7.19
C GLY A 91 7.03 13.51 6.55
N MET A 92 6.56 13.94 5.38
CA MET A 92 7.11 15.11 4.68
C MET A 92 6.90 16.39 5.47
N HIS A 93 5.71 16.59 6.04
CA HIS A 93 5.44 17.75 6.90
C HIS A 93 6.31 17.73 8.15
N LEU A 94 6.47 16.57 8.78
CA LEU A 94 7.29 16.42 9.97
C LEU A 94 8.74 16.76 9.67
N MET A 95 9.29 16.28 8.55
CA MET A 95 10.66 16.58 8.14
C MET A 95 10.85 18.08 7.86
N THR A 96 9.85 18.72 7.25
CA THR A 96 9.88 20.16 7.00
C THR A 96 9.94 20.93 8.31
N GLU A 97 9.14 20.56 9.30
CA GLU A 97 9.15 21.19 10.61
C GLU A 97 10.48 20.98 11.35
N VAL A 98 11.01 19.76 11.31
CA VAL A 98 12.30 19.44 11.95
C VAL A 98 13.42 20.25 11.32
N ASN A 99 13.44 20.37 9.99
CA ASN A 99 14.46 21.13 9.28
C ASN A 99 14.34 22.65 9.49
N ALA A 100 13.17 23.13 9.90
CA ALA A 100 12.95 24.56 10.21
C ALA A 100 13.37 24.94 11.63
N LEU A 101 13.67 23.96 12.49
CA LEU A 101 14.13 24.24 13.86
C LEU A 101 15.52 24.86 13.82
N PRO A 102 15.80 25.86 14.71
CA PRO A 102 17.11 26.49 14.78
C PRO A 102 18.19 25.56 15.33
#